data_cb9f2351fc527dca6f957ff87049aabf
#
_entry.id   cb9f2351fc527dca6f957ff87049aabf
#
_cell.length_a   1.000
_cell.length_b   1.000
_cell.length_c   1.000
_cell.angle_alpha   90.00
_cell.angle_beta   90.00
_cell.angle_gamma   90.00
#
_symmetry.space_group_name_H-M   'P 1'
#
loop_
_entity.id
_entity.type
_entity.pdbx_description
1 polymer ?
#
loop_
_entity_poly.entity_id
_entity_poly.type
_entity_poly.pdbx_seq_one_letter_code
_entity_poly.pdbx_strand_id
1 'polypeptide(L)'
;MATFGNISYHILHERVNRMEQILTTVGVGEVQDIFYYSDEQHGQTDWCITDTGILVVRNHDTLRVITMYALRVSQVSAIYKAHGYNRVPNHLMSAVYNNEKKRKFLFC
;
A
#
# COMPACT_ATOMS: atom_id res chain seq x y z
N MET A 1 -11.14 10.14 4.82
CA MET A 1 -9.98 9.93 3.93
C MET A 1 -8.69 10.11 4.71
N ALA A 2 -7.75 9.20 4.57
CA ALA A 2 -6.47 9.34 5.24
C ALA A 2 -5.60 10.37 4.50
N THR A 3 -4.81 11.12 5.28
CA THR A 3 -3.89 12.12 4.73
C THR A 3 -2.47 11.57 4.76
N PHE A 4 -1.74 11.81 3.68
CA PHE A 4 -0.33 11.45 3.60
C PHE A 4 0.52 12.71 3.75
N GLY A 5 1.63 12.61 4.47
CA GLY A 5 2.62 13.68 4.59
C GLY A 5 3.56 13.70 3.38
N ASN A 6 4.74 14.22 3.59
CA ASN A 6 5.75 14.30 2.54
C ASN A 6 6.18 12.90 2.08
N ILE A 7 6.52 12.78 0.79
CA ILE A 7 7.07 11.54 0.25
C ILE A 7 8.52 11.42 0.75
N SER A 8 8.90 10.23 1.21
CA SER A 8 10.23 9.98 1.74
C SER A 8 11.29 10.02 0.62
N TYR A 9 12.53 10.32 1.03
CA TYR A 9 13.67 10.28 0.11
C TYR A 9 13.77 8.95 -0.64
N HIS A 10 13.52 7.86 0.06
CA HIS A 10 13.56 6.51 -0.53
C HIS A 10 12.63 6.39 -1.74
N ILE A 11 11.38 6.85 -1.63
CA ILE A 11 10.43 6.80 -2.75
C ILE A 11 10.89 7.72 -3.89
N LEU A 12 11.31 8.95 -3.57
CA LEU A 12 11.70 9.92 -4.60
C LEU A 12 12.88 9.46 -5.43
N HIS A 13 13.89 8.86 -4.81
CA HIS A 13 15.16 8.57 -5.49
C HIS A 13 15.31 7.13 -5.93
N GLU A 14 14.60 6.19 -5.30
CA GLU A 14 14.74 4.78 -5.63
C GLU A 14 13.50 4.17 -6.27
N ARG A 15 12.32 4.74 -6.05
CA ARG A 15 11.05 4.14 -6.48
C ARG A 15 10.17 5.08 -7.28
N VAL A 16 10.71 6.12 -7.84
CA VAL A 16 9.94 7.11 -8.60
C VAL A 16 9.19 6.46 -9.77
N ASN A 17 9.81 5.55 -10.48
CA ASN A 17 9.17 4.88 -11.62
C ASN A 17 7.98 4.02 -11.18
N ARG A 18 8.12 3.33 -10.06
CA ARG A 18 7.03 2.53 -9.49
C ARG A 18 5.85 3.43 -9.10
N MET A 19 6.15 4.54 -8.45
CA MET A 19 5.14 5.50 -8.02
C MET A 19 4.39 6.06 -9.22
N GLU A 20 5.09 6.44 -10.28
CA GLU A 20 4.47 6.93 -11.52
C GLU A 20 3.56 5.87 -12.12
N GLN A 21 4.02 4.63 -12.21
CA GLN A 21 3.20 3.54 -12.75
C GLN A 21 1.93 3.33 -11.96
N ILE A 22 2.01 3.38 -10.64
CA ILE A 22 0.83 3.27 -9.77
C ILE A 22 -0.13 4.41 -10.04
N LEU A 23 0.36 5.65 -10.04
CA LEU A 23 -0.49 6.83 -10.20
C LEU A 23 -1.14 6.90 -11.58
N THR A 24 -0.44 6.49 -12.64
CA THR A 24 -0.94 6.58 -14.01
C THR A 24 -1.77 5.38 -14.44
N THR A 25 -1.47 4.19 -13.91
CA THR A 25 -2.09 2.94 -14.36
C THR A 25 -3.27 2.52 -13.48
N VAL A 26 -3.09 2.62 -12.16
CA VAL A 26 -4.07 2.11 -11.19
C VAL A 26 -4.71 3.25 -10.41
N GLY A 27 -3.92 4.24 -10.04
CA GLY A 27 -4.31 5.27 -9.08
C GLY A 27 -4.15 4.77 -7.64
N VAL A 28 -3.86 5.68 -6.72
CA VAL A 28 -3.71 5.32 -5.30
C VAL A 28 -5.06 4.93 -4.71
N GLY A 29 -6.13 5.63 -5.08
CA GLY A 29 -7.46 5.37 -4.55
C GLY A 29 -7.66 5.92 -3.15
N GLU A 30 -8.71 5.45 -2.49
CA GLU A 30 -9.07 5.86 -1.13
C GLU A 30 -8.66 4.76 -0.14
N VAL A 31 -8.29 5.17 1.08
CA VAL A 31 -7.90 4.21 2.11
C VAL A 31 -9.11 3.37 2.52
N GLN A 32 -8.95 2.06 2.42
CA GLN A 32 -9.95 1.07 2.82
C GLN A 32 -9.78 0.69 4.29
N ASP A 33 -8.56 0.35 4.69
CA ASP A 33 -8.20 -0.05 6.04
C ASP A 33 -6.82 0.44 6.40
N ILE A 34 -6.58 0.64 7.69
CA ILE A 34 -5.26 1.00 8.22
C ILE A 34 -4.88 -0.01 9.29
N PHE A 35 -3.69 -0.59 9.14
CA PHE A 35 -3.11 -1.49 10.12
C PHE A 35 -1.85 -0.86 10.70
N TYR A 36 -1.60 -1.05 11.99
CA TYR A 36 -0.53 -0.36 12.70
C TYR A 36 0.59 -1.33 13.03
N TYR A 37 1.81 -0.94 12.70
CA TYR A 37 3.02 -1.72 12.98
C TYR A 37 4.07 -0.82 13.60
N SER A 38 4.96 -1.43 14.39
CA SER A 38 6.14 -0.75 14.93
C SER A 38 7.38 -1.42 14.38
N ASP A 39 8.38 -0.62 13.99
CA ASP A 39 9.69 -1.15 13.66
C ASP A 39 10.78 -0.26 14.26
N GLU A 40 11.98 -0.82 14.37
CA GLU A 40 13.10 -0.13 15.03
C GLU A 40 13.60 1.07 14.23
N GLN A 41 13.49 1.01 12.91
CA GLN A 41 14.03 2.05 12.03
C GLN A 41 13.07 3.24 11.89
N HIS A 42 11.77 2.97 11.79
CA HIS A 42 10.78 4.00 11.47
C HIS A 42 9.81 4.29 12.61
N GLY A 43 9.93 3.58 13.75
CA GLY A 43 9.00 3.72 14.86
C GLY A 43 7.62 3.17 14.50
N GLN A 44 6.57 3.88 14.89
CA GLN A 44 5.22 3.48 14.56
C GLN A 44 4.86 3.86 13.14
N THR A 45 4.31 2.89 12.40
CA THR A 45 3.94 3.07 11.00
C THR A 45 2.48 2.70 10.80
N ASP A 46 1.84 3.38 9.84
CA ASP A 46 0.51 3.08 9.37
C ASP A 46 0.63 2.36 8.03
N TRP A 47 0.05 1.17 7.95
CA TRP A 47 -0.04 0.42 6.71
C TRP A 47 -1.42 0.64 6.13
N CYS A 48 -1.53 1.61 5.23
CA CYS A 48 -2.79 2.03 4.63
C CYS A 48 -3.04 1.22 3.37
N ILE A 49 -4.11 0.44 3.38
CA ILE A 49 -4.51 -0.35 2.20
C ILE A 49 -5.64 0.38 1.51
N THR A 50 -5.46 0.68 0.23
CA THR A 50 -6.44 1.43 -0.54
C THR A 50 -7.40 0.51 -1.28
N ASP A 51 -8.52 1.06 -1.72
CA ASP A 51 -9.54 0.32 -2.46
C ASP A 51 -9.08 -0.11 -3.85
N THR A 52 -7.96 0.43 -4.35
CA THR A 52 -7.35 -0.01 -5.60
C THR A 52 -6.28 -1.08 -5.40
N GLY A 53 -6.09 -1.56 -4.17
CA GLY A 53 -5.13 -2.63 -3.87
C GLY A 53 -3.71 -2.16 -3.66
N ILE A 54 -3.51 -0.90 -3.32
CA ILE A 54 -2.20 -0.31 -3.08
C ILE A 54 -1.93 -0.26 -1.58
N LEU A 55 -0.72 -0.62 -1.18
CA LEU A 55 -0.24 -0.43 0.18
C LEU A 55 0.60 0.84 0.23
N VAL A 56 0.23 1.74 1.14
CA VAL A 56 1.01 2.94 1.44
C VAL A 56 1.45 2.84 2.89
N VAL A 57 2.75 2.72 3.12
CA VAL A 57 3.32 2.71 4.47
C VAL A 57 3.78 4.13 4.80
N ARG A 58 3.30 4.67 5.91
CA ARG A 58 3.66 6.03 6.34
C ARG A 58 4.06 6.04 7.80
N ASN A 59 4.88 7.03 8.18
CA ASN A 59 5.17 7.28 9.59
C ASN A 59 3.91 7.74 10.29
N HIS A 60 3.59 7.15 11.45
CA HIS A 60 2.37 7.47 12.18
C HIS A 60 2.31 8.93 12.65
N ASP A 61 3.41 9.47 13.11
CA ASP A 61 3.45 10.81 13.69
C ASP A 61 3.54 11.92 12.64
N THR A 62 4.41 11.73 11.64
CA THR A 62 4.67 12.76 10.63
C THR A 62 3.82 12.61 9.38
N LEU A 63 3.18 11.44 9.19
CA LEU A 63 2.42 11.06 8.01
C LEU A 63 3.27 10.97 6.74
N ARG A 64 4.59 10.99 6.89
CA ARG A 64 5.51 10.88 5.77
C ARG A 64 5.45 9.50 5.15
N VAL A 65 5.29 9.43 3.84
CA VAL A 65 5.22 8.16 3.12
C VAL A 65 6.61 7.54 3.05
N ILE A 66 6.72 6.31 3.55
CA ILE A 66 7.97 5.54 3.59
C ILE A 66 8.09 4.69 2.33
N THR A 67 7.02 4.00 1.95
CA THR A 67 7.00 3.19 0.74
C THR A 67 5.57 3.03 0.23
N MET A 68 5.45 2.66 -1.05
CA MET A 68 4.16 2.44 -1.70
C MET A 68 4.34 1.39 -2.79
N TYR A 69 3.45 0.39 -2.82
CA TYR A 69 3.47 -0.62 -3.87
C TYR A 69 2.11 -1.33 -3.97
N ALA A 70 1.88 -1.97 -5.12
CA ALA A 70 0.66 -2.77 -5.29
C ALA A 70 0.81 -4.10 -4.56
N LEU A 71 -0.23 -4.48 -3.82
CA LEU A 71 -0.25 -5.71 -3.05
C LEU A 71 -0.47 -6.92 -3.94
N ARG A 72 0.12 -8.05 -3.53
CA ARG A 72 -0.23 -9.37 -4.08
C ARG A 72 -1.36 -9.96 -3.25
N VAL A 73 -2.09 -10.92 -3.85
CA VAL A 73 -3.16 -11.63 -3.15
C VAL A 73 -2.65 -12.26 -1.85
N SER A 74 -1.48 -12.91 -1.89
CA SER A 74 -0.90 -13.52 -0.69
C SER A 74 -0.57 -12.52 0.40
N GLN A 75 -0.12 -11.33 0.02
CA GLN A 75 0.24 -10.28 0.97
C GLN A 75 -0.99 -9.68 1.66
N VAL A 76 -2.01 -9.31 0.89
CA VAL A 76 -3.22 -8.71 1.47
C VAL A 76 -3.95 -9.72 2.36
N SER A 77 -3.99 -10.97 1.94
CA SER A 77 -4.60 -12.04 2.76
C SER A 77 -3.87 -12.22 4.08
N ALA A 78 -2.53 -12.22 4.05
CA ALA A 78 -1.72 -12.38 5.25
C ALA A 78 -1.90 -11.20 6.23
N ILE A 79 -1.96 -9.97 5.71
CA ILE A 79 -2.14 -8.78 6.54
C ILE A 79 -3.50 -8.82 7.24
N TYR A 80 -4.58 -9.09 6.51
CA TYR A 80 -5.91 -9.13 7.09
C TYR A 80 -6.03 -10.27 8.11
N LYS A 81 -5.52 -11.44 7.78
CA LYS A 81 -5.55 -12.59 8.69
C LYS A 81 -4.77 -12.31 9.98
N ALA A 82 -3.60 -11.68 9.88
CA ALA A 82 -2.78 -11.35 11.05
C ALA A 82 -3.50 -10.40 12.01
N HIS A 83 -4.47 -9.63 11.52
CA HIS A 83 -5.23 -8.68 12.34
C HIS A 83 -6.63 -9.20 12.69
N GLY A 84 -6.87 -10.50 12.58
CA GLY A 84 -8.08 -11.13 13.06
C GLY A 84 -9.24 -11.18 12.09
N TYR A 85 -9.05 -10.78 10.84
CA TYR A 85 -10.10 -10.85 9.83
C TYR A 85 -10.16 -12.25 9.23
N ASN A 86 -11.37 -12.74 9.00
CA ASN A 86 -11.56 -14.05 8.37
C ASN A 86 -11.28 -14.03 6.88
N ARG A 87 -11.49 -12.87 6.24
CA ARG A 87 -11.25 -12.70 4.81
C ARG A 87 -11.10 -11.23 4.47
N VAL A 88 -10.54 -11.00 3.27
CA VAL A 88 -10.40 -9.67 2.68
C VAL A 88 -11.72 -9.26 2.04
N PRO A 89 -12.13 -7.98 2.10
CA PRO A 89 -13.34 -7.53 1.37
C PRO A 89 -13.26 -7.88 -0.12
N ASN A 90 -14.39 -8.33 -0.69
CA ASN A 90 -14.43 -8.83 -2.06
C ASN A 90 -13.93 -7.82 -3.10
N HIS A 91 -14.35 -6.56 -2.98
CA HIS A 91 -13.94 -5.53 -3.95
C HIS A 91 -12.44 -5.26 -3.89
N LEU A 92 -11.84 -5.32 -2.70
CA LEU A 92 -10.40 -5.17 -2.52
C LEU A 92 -9.66 -6.36 -3.10
N MET A 93 -10.13 -7.58 -2.84
CA MET A 93 -9.52 -8.78 -3.39
C MET A 93 -9.54 -8.76 -4.93
N SER A 94 -10.65 -8.30 -5.52
CA SER A 94 -10.76 -8.15 -6.97
C SER A 94 -9.74 -7.15 -7.52
N ALA A 95 -9.58 -6.00 -6.84
CA ALA A 95 -8.60 -4.99 -7.24
C ALA A 95 -7.18 -5.54 -7.19
N VAL A 96 -6.82 -6.22 -6.09
CA VAL A 96 -5.49 -6.83 -5.93
C VAL A 96 -5.25 -7.90 -7.00
N TYR A 97 -6.24 -8.74 -7.26
CA TYR A 97 -6.13 -9.79 -8.28
C TYR A 97 -5.91 -9.18 -9.67
N ASN A 98 -6.64 -8.13 -10.01
CA ASN A 98 -6.48 -7.43 -11.29
C ASN A 98 -5.09 -6.80 -11.43
N ASN A 99 -4.57 -6.22 -10.35
CA ASN A 99 -3.22 -5.66 -10.34
C ASN A 99 -2.18 -6.75 -10.55
N GLU A 100 -2.38 -7.90 -9.95
CA GLU A 100 -1.45 -9.03 -10.09
C GLU A 100 -1.38 -9.53 -11.53
N LYS A 101 -2.52 -9.56 -12.23
CA LYS A 101 -2.56 -9.89 -13.67
C LYS A 101 -1.77 -8.88 -14.50
N LYS A 102 -1.74 -7.63 -14.10
CA LYS A 102 -1.04 -6.55 -14.80
C LYS A 102 0.38 -6.34 -14.26
N ARG A 103 0.88 -7.27 -13.47
CA ARG A 103 2.15 -7.10 -12.75
C ARG A 103 3.33 -6.78 -13.66
N LYS A 104 3.34 -7.33 -14.86
CA LYS A 104 4.39 -7.03 -15.84
C LYS A 104 4.51 -5.53 -16.12
N PHE A 105 3.40 -4.83 -16.08
CA PHE A 105 3.35 -3.41 -16.38
C PHE A 105 3.60 -2.54 -15.16
N LEU A 106 3.38 -3.09 -13.96
CA LEU A 106 3.48 -2.34 -12.72
C LEU A 106 4.83 -2.51 -12.02
N PHE A 107 5.49 -3.66 -12.20
CA PHE A 107 6.65 -4.03 -11.36
C PHE A 107 7.80 -4.69 -12.12
N CYS A 108 7.82 -4.62 -13.40
CA CYS A 108 8.96 -5.15 -14.15
C CYS A 108 10.20 -4.32 -13.98
#